data_00725316cdcfef76e33904c6fde011f4
#
_entry.id   00725316cdcfef76e33904c6fde011f4
#
_cell.length_a   1.000
_cell.length_b   1.000
_cell.length_c   1.000
_cell.angle_alpha   90.00
_cell.angle_beta   90.00
_cell.angle_gamma   90.00
#
_symmetry.space_group_name_H-M   'P 1'
#
loop_
_entity.id
_entity.type
_entity.pdbx_description
1 polymer ?
#
loop_
_entity_poly.entity_id
_entity_poly.type
_entity_poly.pdbx_seq_one_letter_code
_entity_poly.pdbx_strand_id
1 'polypeptide(L)'
;MPGENWISMISESEVQHSSQGMQDGVIDFICEHIKISNKYCIEFGFDSTSWDDCLPNTKHLVNVRKWDHLLMDGNCHNPGINLHRHFITSENICELFQQYDVPNEPGYISIDLDSTDIWVTDALLKKYRPSFFSVEFNPNFPIDVAMAFPNDTNESWHMDRVMGSSLKALNLMAKNHGYALVYAGSYTTARHHDAFFIREDLIEPSHIPSLEKFSDTHVPLHAVCVNGREHIYLNYSVWLETKDLEKSRSAVPKQWKKHLTGSLFQRLRRKQKMLMHKLGFAQ
;
A
#
# COMPACT_ATOMS: atom_id res chain seq x y z
N MET A 1 9.81 -27.74 -3.39
CA MET A 1 9.80 -28.76 -4.46
C MET A 1 9.48 -28.05 -5.76
N PRO A 2 10.18 -28.27 -6.87
CA PRO A 2 9.83 -27.65 -8.14
C PRO A 2 8.49 -28.24 -8.60
N GLY A 3 7.47 -27.39 -8.74
CA GLY A 3 6.16 -27.74 -9.27
C GLY A 3 4.94 -27.45 -8.39
N GLU A 4 5.12 -27.15 -7.12
CA GLU A 4 3.99 -26.80 -6.24
C GLU A 4 3.69 -25.30 -6.32
N ASN A 5 2.41 -24.96 -6.52
CA ASN A 5 1.99 -23.56 -6.55
C ASN A 5 1.89 -22.99 -5.13
N TRP A 6 3.06 -22.67 -4.56
CA TRP A 6 3.16 -22.10 -3.22
C TRP A 6 2.40 -20.77 -3.05
N ILE A 7 2.21 -19.99 -4.14
CA ILE A 7 1.46 -18.72 -4.10
C ILE A 7 0.01 -18.96 -3.65
N SER A 8 -0.58 -20.10 -3.99
CA SER A 8 -1.94 -20.43 -3.55
C SER A 8 -2.05 -20.69 -2.05
N MET A 9 -0.93 -20.89 -1.36
CA MET A 9 -0.85 -21.19 0.09
C MET A 9 -0.56 -19.93 0.94
N ILE A 10 -0.29 -18.77 0.32
CA ILE A 10 0.09 -17.54 1.06
C ILE A 10 -0.95 -17.18 2.12
N SER A 11 -2.25 -17.31 1.84
CA SER A 11 -3.31 -17.02 2.81
C SER A 11 -3.30 -17.94 4.05
N GLU A 12 -2.67 -19.09 3.98
CA GLU A 12 -2.51 -20.00 5.12
C GLU A 12 -1.36 -19.57 6.05
N SER A 13 -0.50 -18.67 5.58
CA SER A 13 0.64 -18.15 6.34
C SER A 13 0.34 -16.86 7.12
N GLU A 14 -0.91 -16.40 7.12
CA GLU A 14 -1.35 -15.21 7.85
C GLU A 14 -1.11 -15.36 9.36
N VAL A 15 -0.05 -14.72 9.87
CA VAL A 15 0.34 -14.73 11.29
C VAL A 15 0.81 -13.33 11.68
N GLN A 16 0.38 -12.88 12.85
CA GLN A 16 0.82 -11.62 13.45
C GLN A 16 1.93 -11.88 14.46
N HIS A 17 3.13 -11.38 14.21
CA HIS A 17 4.25 -11.37 15.16
C HIS A 17 4.48 -9.97 15.72
N SER A 18 4.54 -8.97 14.86
CA SER A 18 4.91 -7.58 15.21
C SER A 18 4.24 -6.52 14.36
N SER A 19 3.62 -6.87 13.24
CA SER A 19 2.89 -5.93 12.37
C SER A 19 1.49 -5.61 12.91
N GLN A 20 0.83 -4.61 12.32
CA GLN A 20 -0.51 -4.18 12.70
C GLN A 20 -1.57 -5.28 12.49
N GLY A 21 -1.42 -6.06 11.43
CA GLY A 21 -2.26 -7.20 11.09
C GLY A 21 -1.44 -8.49 10.96
N MET A 22 -1.77 -9.31 9.99
CA MET A 22 -1.11 -10.61 9.78
C MET A 22 -0.04 -10.59 8.66
N GLN A 23 0.52 -9.39 8.38
CA GLN A 23 1.49 -9.20 7.30
C GLN A 23 2.79 -9.98 7.52
N ASP A 24 3.24 -10.11 8.77
CA ASP A 24 4.52 -10.77 9.12
C ASP A 24 4.60 -12.18 8.56
N GLY A 25 3.55 -12.98 8.72
CA GLY A 25 3.54 -14.36 8.22
C GLY A 25 3.59 -14.41 6.68
N VAL A 26 2.88 -13.50 6.02
CA VAL A 26 2.90 -13.36 4.55
C VAL A 26 4.30 -12.98 4.07
N ILE A 27 4.93 -12.00 4.72
CA ILE A 27 6.28 -11.53 4.39
C ILE A 27 7.29 -12.68 4.57
N ASP A 28 7.23 -13.37 5.70
CA ASP A 28 8.11 -14.49 6.00
C ASP A 28 7.96 -15.63 5.00
N PHE A 29 6.71 -15.98 4.68
CA PHE A 29 6.42 -17.03 3.71
C PHE A 29 6.95 -16.70 2.31
N ILE A 30 6.78 -15.45 1.85
CA ILE A 30 7.36 -14.99 0.58
C ILE A 30 8.90 -15.11 0.63
N CYS A 31 9.53 -14.63 1.71
CA CYS A 31 10.98 -14.70 1.88
C CYS A 31 11.54 -16.12 1.82
N GLU A 32 10.75 -17.13 2.17
CA GLU A 32 11.17 -18.54 2.12
C GLU A 32 11.03 -19.18 0.74
N HIS A 33 10.18 -18.60 -0.13
CA HIS A 33 9.86 -19.21 -1.42
C HIS A 33 10.50 -18.53 -2.63
N ILE A 34 11.03 -17.29 -2.46
CA ILE A 34 11.73 -16.59 -3.54
C ILE A 34 13.22 -16.41 -3.23
N LYS A 35 14.02 -16.28 -4.29
CA LYS A 35 15.43 -15.94 -4.13
C LYS A 35 15.59 -14.45 -3.87
N ILE A 36 15.98 -14.08 -2.66
CA ILE A 36 16.29 -12.70 -2.27
C ILE A 36 17.80 -12.50 -2.33
N SER A 37 18.24 -11.59 -3.21
CA SER A 37 19.65 -11.29 -3.42
C SER A 37 20.22 -10.41 -2.32
N ASN A 38 19.39 -9.51 -1.78
CA ASN A 38 19.81 -8.50 -0.82
C ASN A 38 18.84 -8.45 0.36
N LYS A 39 19.35 -8.71 1.54
CA LYS A 39 18.57 -8.68 2.81
C LYS A 39 18.49 -7.26 3.35
N TYR A 40 17.86 -6.39 2.58
CA TYR A 40 17.61 -5.00 2.91
C TYR A 40 16.11 -4.70 2.80
N CYS A 41 15.51 -4.11 3.82
CA CYS A 41 14.09 -3.75 3.81
C CYS A 41 13.90 -2.25 4.06
N ILE A 42 12.84 -1.71 3.51
CA ILE A 42 12.47 -0.29 3.68
C ILE A 42 11.02 -0.22 4.13
N GLU A 43 10.70 0.76 4.98
CA GLU A 43 9.33 1.07 5.37
C GLU A 43 9.05 2.56 5.34
N PHE A 44 7.93 2.92 4.73
CA PHE A 44 7.36 4.27 4.74
C PHE A 44 6.16 4.32 5.70
N GLY A 45 5.96 5.45 6.38
CA GLY A 45 4.85 5.59 7.32
C GLY A 45 5.10 4.85 8.65
N PHE A 46 6.32 4.94 9.19
CA PHE A 46 6.69 4.22 10.43
C PHE A 46 5.90 4.69 11.67
N ASP A 47 5.41 5.94 11.67
CA ASP A 47 4.49 6.56 12.66
C ASP A 47 4.91 6.45 14.14
N SER A 48 6.20 6.28 14.44
CA SER A 48 6.75 6.26 15.79
C SER A 48 8.24 6.62 15.79
N THR A 49 8.79 6.85 16.97
CA THR A 49 10.25 7.00 17.15
C THR A 49 10.92 5.76 17.75
N SER A 50 10.15 4.69 17.97
CA SER A 50 10.62 3.46 18.60
C SER A 50 9.96 2.23 17.99
N TRP A 51 10.73 1.13 17.89
CA TRP A 51 10.20 -0.17 17.52
C TRP A 51 9.14 -0.71 18.49
N ASP A 52 9.13 -0.26 19.75
CA ASP A 52 8.26 -0.80 20.79
C ASP A 52 6.87 -0.13 20.79
N ASP A 53 6.77 1.07 20.19
CA ASP A 53 5.57 1.88 20.22
C ASP A 53 4.77 1.80 18.90
N CYS A 54 5.22 0.98 17.94
CA CYS A 54 4.56 0.80 16.64
C CYS A 54 4.53 -0.67 16.19
N LEU A 55 3.77 -0.93 15.16
CA LEU A 55 3.54 -2.27 14.61
C LEU A 55 3.91 -2.32 13.11
N PRO A 56 5.17 -2.02 12.76
CA PRO A 56 5.58 -1.93 11.37
C PRO A 56 5.78 -3.32 10.72
N ASN A 57 5.61 -3.37 9.41
CA ASN A 57 5.75 -4.58 8.61
C ASN A 57 7.18 -5.12 8.57
N THR A 58 8.20 -4.26 8.73
CA THR A 58 9.61 -4.66 8.67
C THR A 58 10.20 -5.12 9.99
N LYS A 59 9.52 -4.92 11.11
CA LYS A 59 10.05 -5.21 12.46
C LYS A 59 10.56 -6.65 12.61
N HIS A 60 9.84 -7.63 12.10
CA HIS A 60 10.26 -9.03 12.16
C HIS A 60 11.52 -9.29 11.32
N LEU A 61 11.59 -8.74 10.11
CA LEU A 61 12.77 -8.85 9.25
C LEU A 61 14.03 -8.27 9.91
N VAL A 62 13.91 -7.09 10.54
CA VAL A 62 15.02 -6.41 11.20
C VAL A 62 15.43 -7.11 12.48
N ASN A 63 14.48 -7.34 13.39
CA ASN A 63 14.79 -7.80 14.73
C ASN A 63 15.09 -9.30 14.81
N VAL A 64 14.44 -10.12 13.98
CA VAL A 64 14.58 -11.59 14.01
C VAL A 64 15.49 -12.06 12.86
N ARG A 65 15.19 -11.68 11.61
CA ARG A 65 15.96 -12.14 10.44
C ARG A 65 17.22 -11.34 10.20
N LYS A 66 17.49 -10.26 10.97
CA LYS A 66 18.69 -9.42 10.94
C LYS A 66 18.97 -8.80 9.56
N TRP A 67 17.92 -8.31 8.91
CA TRP A 67 18.06 -7.56 7.68
C TRP A 67 18.55 -6.14 7.97
N ASP A 68 19.33 -5.59 7.06
CA ASP A 68 19.59 -4.15 7.02
C ASP A 68 18.31 -3.42 6.62
N HIS A 69 18.17 -2.15 7.04
CA HIS A 69 16.90 -1.45 6.83
C HIS A 69 17.07 0.06 6.71
N LEU A 70 16.05 0.70 6.18
CA LEU A 70 15.83 2.13 6.18
C LEU A 70 14.36 2.39 6.52
N LEU A 71 14.11 3.26 7.49
CA LEU A 71 12.78 3.70 7.88
C LEU A 71 12.60 5.17 7.53
N MET A 72 11.43 5.52 6.99
CA MET A 72 11.07 6.89 6.65
C MET A 72 9.68 7.23 7.15
N ASP A 73 9.53 8.45 7.67
CA ASP A 73 8.26 8.97 8.14
C ASP A 73 8.19 10.49 7.95
N GLY A 74 6.97 11.04 7.77
CA GLY A 74 6.76 12.48 7.59
C GLY A 74 7.02 13.31 8.84
N ASN A 75 6.88 12.72 10.01
CA ASN A 75 6.93 13.40 11.30
C ASN A 75 8.04 12.89 12.22
N CYS A 76 8.34 11.60 12.16
CA CYS A 76 9.21 10.90 13.09
C CYS A 76 10.67 10.87 12.63
N HIS A 77 11.61 10.94 13.59
CA HIS A 77 13.05 10.86 13.33
C HIS A 77 13.75 10.20 14.51
N ASN A 78 14.51 9.13 14.25
CA ASN A 78 15.40 8.48 15.22
C ASN A 78 16.57 7.80 14.50
N PRO A 79 17.73 8.44 14.37
CA PRO A 79 18.90 7.85 13.71
C PRO A 79 19.39 6.56 14.37
N GLY A 80 19.08 6.33 15.65
CA GLY A 80 19.47 5.12 16.38
C GLY A 80 18.82 3.83 15.84
N ILE A 81 17.72 3.97 15.10
CA ILE A 81 17.02 2.87 14.40
C ILE A 81 16.95 3.12 12.89
N ASN A 82 17.83 3.92 12.35
CA ASN A 82 17.87 4.32 10.92
C ASN A 82 16.52 4.88 10.41
N LEU A 83 15.82 5.65 11.25
CA LEU A 83 14.56 6.33 10.91
C LEU A 83 14.82 7.81 10.59
N HIS A 84 14.44 8.21 9.41
CA HIS A 84 14.65 9.55 8.90
C HIS A 84 13.34 10.26 8.56
N ARG A 85 13.24 11.54 8.94
CA ARG A 85 12.06 12.36 8.68
C ARG A 85 12.11 12.93 7.27
N HIS A 86 11.22 12.46 6.41
CA HIS A 86 11.04 12.97 5.06
C HIS A 86 9.57 12.95 4.68
N PHE A 87 9.10 14.03 4.06
CA PHE A 87 7.84 14.02 3.35
C PHE A 87 8.09 13.39 1.97
N ILE A 88 7.61 12.16 1.79
CA ILE A 88 7.89 11.34 0.61
C ILE A 88 6.94 11.73 -0.52
N THR A 89 7.50 11.95 -1.72
CA THR A 89 6.76 12.24 -2.95
C THR A 89 7.30 11.43 -4.12
N SER A 90 6.54 11.35 -5.21
CA SER A 90 7.00 10.74 -6.45
C SER A 90 8.23 11.43 -7.07
N GLU A 91 8.45 12.71 -6.75
CA GLU A 91 9.55 13.50 -7.26
C GLU A 91 10.85 13.24 -6.49
N ASN A 92 10.77 13.02 -5.16
CA ASN A 92 11.96 12.96 -4.30
C ASN A 92 12.38 11.54 -3.89
N ILE A 93 11.52 10.52 -4.01
CA ILE A 93 11.80 9.18 -3.45
C ILE A 93 13.11 8.57 -3.98
N CYS A 94 13.39 8.74 -5.27
CA CYS A 94 14.62 8.20 -5.84
C CYS A 94 15.88 8.93 -5.38
N GLU A 95 15.79 10.22 -5.07
CA GLU A 95 16.89 11.01 -4.50
C GLU A 95 17.12 10.61 -3.04
N LEU A 96 16.05 10.41 -2.27
CA LEU A 96 16.12 9.91 -0.90
C LEU A 96 16.80 8.53 -0.84
N PHE A 97 16.45 7.62 -1.74
CA PHE A 97 17.10 6.30 -1.81
C PHE A 97 18.60 6.41 -2.14
N GLN A 98 18.99 7.33 -3.02
CA GLN A 98 20.40 7.59 -3.29
C GLN A 98 21.11 8.19 -2.08
N GLN A 99 20.48 9.12 -1.37
CA GLN A 99 21.04 9.76 -0.16
C GLN A 99 21.37 8.76 0.96
N TYR A 100 20.58 7.68 1.06
CA TYR A 100 20.75 6.66 2.09
C TYR A 100 21.39 5.36 1.55
N ASP A 101 22.04 5.42 0.40
CA ASP A 101 22.75 4.30 -0.21
C ASP A 101 21.89 3.02 -0.32
N VAL A 102 20.58 3.16 -0.58
CA VAL A 102 19.69 2.02 -0.76
C VAL A 102 20.16 1.17 -1.95
N PRO A 103 20.30 -0.15 -1.80
CA PRO A 103 20.70 -1.02 -2.89
C PRO A 103 19.65 -0.98 -4.03
N ASN A 104 20.12 -1.10 -5.28
CA ASN A 104 19.23 -1.07 -6.45
C ASN A 104 18.16 -2.17 -6.45
N GLU A 105 18.48 -3.31 -5.84
CA GLU A 105 17.58 -4.46 -5.69
C GLU A 105 17.41 -4.79 -4.19
N PRO A 106 16.67 -3.99 -3.41
CA PRO A 106 16.38 -4.33 -2.01
C PRO A 106 15.48 -5.56 -1.95
N GLY A 107 15.51 -6.26 -0.83
CA GLY A 107 14.69 -7.45 -0.64
C GLY A 107 13.20 -7.11 -0.55
N TYR A 108 12.83 -6.14 0.28
CA TYR A 108 11.45 -5.79 0.56
C TYR A 108 11.23 -4.30 0.77
N ILE A 109 10.10 -3.77 0.31
CA ILE A 109 9.64 -2.41 0.60
C ILE A 109 8.18 -2.46 1.07
N SER A 110 7.91 -1.90 2.23
CA SER A 110 6.56 -1.61 2.75
C SER A 110 6.22 -0.16 2.45
N ILE A 111 5.12 0.07 1.73
CA ILE A 111 4.69 1.39 1.26
C ILE A 111 3.32 1.67 1.85
N ASP A 112 3.25 2.65 2.76
CA ASP A 112 2.02 3.12 3.38
C ASP A 112 2.16 4.64 3.60
N LEU A 113 1.48 5.40 2.76
CA LEU A 113 1.48 6.87 2.76
C LEU A 113 0.05 7.43 2.83
N ASP A 114 -0.95 6.55 2.98
CA ASP A 114 -2.39 6.88 3.06
C ASP A 114 -2.96 7.66 1.84
N SER A 115 -2.15 7.91 0.80
CA SER A 115 -2.57 8.80 -0.29
C SER A 115 -1.88 8.51 -1.62
N THR A 116 -0.65 9.00 -1.78
CA THR A 116 0.08 9.03 -3.06
C THR A 116 0.86 7.76 -3.38
N ASP A 117 0.63 6.69 -2.66
CA ASP A 117 1.35 5.40 -2.71
C ASP A 117 1.61 4.89 -4.13
N ILE A 118 0.58 4.88 -4.98
CA ILE A 118 0.70 4.40 -6.36
C ILE A 118 1.73 5.20 -7.17
N TRP A 119 1.82 6.52 -6.94
CA TRP A 119 2.72 7.41 -7.67
C TRP A 119 4.15 7.32 -7.18
N VAL A 120 4.32 7.20 -5.87
CA VAL A 120 5.63 6.98 -5.25
C VAL A 120 6.17 5.62 -5.68
N THR A 121 5.33 4.58 -5.68
CA THR A 121 5.70 3.24 -6.16
C THR A 121 6.06 3.25 -7.64
N ASP A 122 5.26 3.88 -8.51
CA ASP A 122 5.55 4.01 -9.95
C ASP A 122 6.88 4.73 -10.20
N ALA A 123 7.16 5.80 -9.46
CA ALA A 123 8.42 6.53 -9.58
C ALA A 123 9.63 5.69 -9.11
N LEU A 124 9.49 4.99 -7.99
CA LEU A 124 10.50 4.12 -7.41
C LEU A 124 10.87 2.97 -8.34
N LEU A 125 9.88 2.26 -8.87
CA LEU A 125 10.07 1.08 -9.71
C LEU A 125 10.70 1.39 -11.09
N LYS A 126 10.83 2.65 -11.48
CA LYS A 126 11.61 3.08 -12.65
C LYS A 126 13.13 2.96 -12.46
N LYS A 127 13.61 2.99 -11.22
CA LYS A 127 15.04 2.99 -10.89
C LYS A 127 15.47 1.83 -9.99
N TYR A 128 14.60 1.39 -9.09
CA TYR A 128 14.86 0.34 -8.13
C TYR A 128 14.02 -0.89 -8.45
N ARG A 129 14.58 -2.07 -8.14
CA ARG A 129 13.93 -3.36 -8.44
C ARG A 129 13.86 -4.24 -7.18
N PRO A 130 13.03 -3.91 -6.19
CA PRO A 130 12.86 -4.78 -5.01
C PRO A 130 12.48 -6.20 -5.43
N SER A 131 12.86 -7.20 -4.63
CA SER A 131 12.41 -8.58 -4.87
C SER A 131 10.90 -8.69 -4.74
N PHE A 132 10.33 -8.02 -3.74
CA PHE A 132 8.88 -7.85 -3.55
C PHE A 132 8.58 -6.57 -2.76
N PHE A 133 7.34 -6.13 -2.81
CA PHE A 133 6.85 -4.98 -2.03
C PHE A 133 5.39 -5.15 -1.65
N SER A 134 4.96 -4.44 -0.62
CA SER A 134 3.55 -4.27 -0.27
C SER A 134 3.12 -2.81 -0.38
N VAL A 135 1.86 -2.61 -0.74
CA VAL A 135 1.22 -1.28 -0.81
C VAL A 135 -0.18 -1.38 -0.23
N GLU A 136 -0.58 -0.42 0.62
CA GLU A 136 -1.95 -0.33 1.07
C GLU A 136 -2.89 0.02 -0.10
N PHE A 137 -4.03 -0.67 -0.20
CA PHE A 137 -5.06 -0.40 -1.21
C PHE A 137 -6.38 0.00 -0.57
N ASN A 138 -7.19 0.74 -1.31
CA ASN A 138 -8.53 1.13 -0.86
C ASN A 138 -9.56 0.02 -1.15
N PRO A 139 -10.02 -0.71 -0.13
CA PRO A 139 -10.96 -1.83 -0.29
C PRO A 139 -12.39 -1.37 -0.59
N ASN A 140 -12.68 -0.07 -0.58
CA ASN A 140 -14.00 0.46 -0.95
C ASN A 140 -14.30 0.31 -2.45
N PHE A 141 -13.29 0.07 -3.28
CA PHE A 141 -13.46 -0.15 -4.71
C PHE A 141 -13.54 -1.63 -5.03
N PRO A 142 -14.53 -2.06 -5.81
CA PRO A 142 -14.56 -3.43 -6.32
C PRO A 142 -13.37 -3.71 -7.24
N ILE A 143 -13.11 -5.01 -7.44
CA ILE A 143 -11.93 -5.52 -8.13
C ILE A 143 -11.81 -5.10 -9.60
N ASP A 144 -12.92 -4.75 -10.24
CA ASP A 144 -12.98 -4.33 -11.65
C ASP A 144 -12.77 -2.83 -11.86
N VAL A 145 -12.55 -2.05 -10.80
CA VAL A 145 -12.48 -0.58 -10.83
C VAL A 145 -11.05 -0.09 -10.62
N ALA A 146 -10.48 0.59 -11.60
CA ALA A 146 -9.15 1.16 -11.54
C ALA A 146 -9.19 2.65 -11.14
N MET A 147 -9.19 2.91 -9.84
CA MET A 147 -9.20 4.27 -9.28
C MET A 147 -7.88 4.57 -8.59
N ALA A 148 -7.31 5.74 -8.85
CA ALA A 148 -6.12 6.22 -8.17
C ALA A 148 -6.41 7.53 -7.43
N PHE A 149 -5.83 7.65 -6.24
CA PHE A 149 -5.69 8.92 -5.55
C PHE A 149 -4.85 9.87 -6.42
N PRO A 150 -5.08 11.19 -6.42
CA PRO A 150 -4.29 12.10 -7.23
C PRO A 150 -2.81 12.17 -6.78
N ASN A 151 -1.92 12.46 -7.71
CA ASN A 151 -0.53 12.84 -7.39
C ASN A 151 -0.51 14.31 -6.96
N ASP A 152 -0.99 14.58 -5.76
CA ASP A 152 -1.09 15.93 -5.22
C ASP A 152 -0.70 15.91 -3.74
N THR A 153 0.43 16.51 -3.42
CA THR A 153 0.99 16.56 -2.06
C THR A 153 0.18 17.46 -1.10
N ASN A 154 -0.77 18.25 -1.61
CA ASN A 154 -1.71 19.01 -0.78
C ASN A 154 -2.92 18.16 -0.34
N GLU A 155 -3.09 16.98 -0.93
CA GLU A 155 -4.14 16.04 -0.58
C GLU A 155 -3.60 14.93 0.31
N SER A 156 -4.32 14.62 1.39
CA SER A 156 -3.98 13.56 2.33
C SER A 156 -5.24 12.81 2.77
N TRP A 157 -5.07 11.70 3.46
CA TRP A 157 -6.18 11.03 4.09
C TRP A 157 -6.78 11.87 5.23
N HIS A 158 -8.09 11.98 5.25
CA HIS A 158 -8.84 12.71 6.29
C HIS A 158 -9.68 11.76 7.15
N MET A 159 -9.21 10.55 7.38
CA MET A 159 -9.93 9.51 8.11
C MET A 159 -11.31 9.20 7.50
N ASP A 160 -11.43 9.25 6.17
CA ASP A 160 -12.64 8.95 5.40
C ASP A 160 -12.38 7.84 4.37
N ARG A 161 -13.26 7.66 3.39
CA ARG A 161 -13.07 6.66 2.31
C ARG A 161 -12.14 7.12 1.19
N VAL A 162 -11.69 8.36 1.24
CA VAL A 162 -10.83 8.95 0.22
C VAL A 162 -9.38 8.78 0.66
N MET A 163 -8.84 7.61 0.38
CA MET A 163 -7.49 7.19 0.70
C MET A 163 -6.95 6.35 -0.46
N GLY A 164 -5.65 6.27 -0.61
CA GLY A 164 -4.94 5.34 -1.50
C GLY A 164 -5.60 5.06 -2.86
N SER A 165 -5.27 3.94 -3.44
CA SER A 165 -5.74 3.52 -4.78
C SER A 165 -6.44 2.16 -4.74
N SER A 166 -7.27 1.86 -5.74
CA SER A 166 -7.91 0.55 -5.86
C SER A 166 -6.88 -0.55 -6.17
N LEU A 167 -7.19 -1.78 -5.76
CA LEU A 167 -6.32 -2.93 -6.03
C LEU A 167 -6.05 -3.12 -7.53
N LYS A 168 -7.04 -2.87 -8.40
CA LYS A 168 -6.86 -2.92 -9.86
C LYS A 168 -5.88 -1.84 -10.36
N ALA A 169 -5.93 -0.63 -9.82
CA ALA A 169 -4.99 0.42 -10.23
C ALA A 169 -3.55 0.05 -9.86
N LEU A 170 -3.34 -0.44 -8.63
CA LEU A 170 -2.03 -0.92 -8.18
C LEU A 170 -1.54 -2.11 -9.02
N ASN A 171 -2.41 -3.06 -9.33
CA ASN A 171 -2.04 -4.20 -10.18
C ASN A 171 -1.66 -3.78 -11.61
N LEU A 172 -2.35 -2.79 -12.19
CA LEU A 172 -1.99 -2.25 -13.51
C LEU A 172 -0.63 -1.53 -13.45
N MET A 173 -0.39 -0.74 -12.42
CA MET A 173 0.90 -0.08 -12.20
C MET A 173 2.03 -1.10 -12.06
N ALA A 174 1.88 -2.08 -11.16
CA ALA A 174 2.89 -3.08 -10.88
C ALA A 174 3.25 -3.94 -12.12
N LYS A 175 2.25 -4.35 -12.90
CA LYS A 175 2.46 -5.09 -14.16
C LYS A 175 3.30 -4.32 -15.17
N ASN A 176 3.17 -3.00 -15.27
CA ASN A 176 3.98 -2.19 -16.17
C ASN A 176 5.47 -2.18 -15.78
N HIS A 177 5.80 -2.60 -14.56
CA HIS A 177 7.17 -2.72 -14.04
C HIS A 177 7.63 -4.18 -13.89
N GLY A 178 6.86 -5.16 -14.38
CA GLY A 178 7.21 -6.59 -14.33
C GLY A 178 7.01 -7.20 -12.93
N TYR A 179 5.97 -6.78 -12.21
CA TYR A 179 5.57 -7.34 -10.93
C TYR A 179 4.17 -7.94 -10.99
N ALA A 180 3.99 -9.07 -10.34
CA ALA A 180 2.74 -9.78 -10.23
C ALA A 180 2.13 -9.62 -8.83
N LEU A 181 0.82 -9.33 -8.76
CA LEU A 181 0.03 -9.42 -7.53
C LEU A 181 -0.10 -10.88 -7.13
N VAL A 182 0.40 -11.22 -5.94
CA VAL A 182 0.36 -12.61 -5.41
C VAL A 182 -0.56 -12.78 -4.22
N TYR A 183 -0.80 -11.71 -3.46
CA TYR A 183 -1.68 -11.71 -2.30
C TYR A 183 -2.27 -10.32 -2.05
N ALA A 184 -3.48 -10.26 -1.51
CA ALA A 184 -4.09 -9.06 -1.01
C ALA A 184 -4.86 -9.37 0.28
N GLY A 185 -4.54 -8.65 1.35
CA GLY A 185 -5.17 -8.84 2.64
C GLY A 185 -6.62 -8.37 2.65
N SER A 186 -7.47 -9.07 3.42
CA SER A 186 -8.82 -8.61 3.73
C SER A 186 -8.89 -8.21 5.21
N TYR A 187 -9.46 -7.05 5.49
CA TYR A 187 -9.60 -6.59 6.88
C TYR A 187 -10.38 -7.56 7.77
N THR A 188 -11.28 -8.33 7.18
CA THR A 188 -12.10 -9.29 7.91
C THR A 188 -11.33 -10.54 8.34
N THR A 189 -10.31 -10.93 7.61
CA THR A 189 -9.48 -12.12 7.87
C THR A 189 -8.08 -11.74 8.34
N ALA A 190 -7.36 -10.96 7.55
CA ALA A 190 -5.95 -10.63 7.76
C ALA A 190 -5.72 -9.34 8.59
N ARG A 191 -6.76 -8.56 8.85
CA ARG A 191 -6.73 -7.28 9.59
C ARG A 191 -5.89 -6.17 8.95
N HIS A 192 -5.68 -6.24 7.64
CA HIS A 192 -4.98 -5.22 6.86
C HIS A 192 -5.51 -5.15 5.43
N HIS A 193 -5.08 -4.13 4.69
CA HIS A 193 -5.42 -3.91 3.28
C HIS A 193 -4.18 -3.82 2.39
N ASP A 194 -3.11 -4.55 2.72
CA ASP A 194 -1.90 -4.56 1.91
C ASP A 194 -2.03 -5.53 0.76
N ALA A 195 -1.60 -5.08 -0.42
CA ALA A 195 -1.41 -5.88 -1.61
C ALA A 195 0.07 -6.18 -1.79
N PHE A 196 0.42 -7.45 -1.99
CA PHE A 196 1.79 -7.93 -2.13
C PHE A 196 2.12 -8.25 -3.57
N PHE A 197 3.19 -7.67 -4.05
CA PHE A 197 3.67 -7.81 -5.43
C PHE A 197 5.08 -8.40 -5.43
N ILE A 198 5.29 -9.43 -6.23
CA ILE A 198 6.59 -10.06 -6.42
C ILE A 198 7.08 -9.81 -7.86
N ARG A 199 8.37 -9.59 -8.02
CA ARG A 199 9.01 -9.47 -9.33
C ARG A 199 8.78 -10.76 -10.14
N GLU A 200 8.26 -10.64 -11.37
CA GLU A 200 7.79 -11.78 -12.18
C GLU A 200 8.91 -12.79 -12.50
N ASP A 201 10.16 -12.33 -12.61
CA ASP A 201 11.31 -13.22 -12.84
C ASP A 201 11.70 -14.10 -11.64
N LEU A 202 11.10 -13.90 -10.49
CA LEU A 202 11.30 -14.69 -9.27
C LEU A 202 10.22 -15.76 -9.03
N ILE A 203 9.22 -15.83 -9.88
CA ILE A 203 8.07 -16.74 -9.73
C ILE A 203 7.73 -17.43 -11.06
N GLU A 204 7.15 -18.61 -10.99
CA GLU A 204 6.65 -19.31 -12.17
C GLU A 204 5.39 -18.61 -12.72
N PRO A 205 5.37 -18.23 -14.01
CA PRO A 205 4.23 -17.50 -14.60
C PRO A 205 2.88 -18.21 -14.42
N SER A 206 2.87 -19.54 -14.42
CA SER A 206 1.65 -20.35 -14.21
C SER A 206 1.10 -20.29 -12.78
N HIS A 207 1.89 -19.78 -11.82
CA HIS A 207 1.48 -19.63 -10.43
C HIS A 207 0.83 -18.27 -10.14
N ILE A 208 0.96 -17.29 -11.05
CA ILE A 208 0.42 -15.95 -10.87
C ILE A 208 -1.11 -16.00 -10.84
N PRO A 209 -1.77 -15.59 -9.76
CA PRO A 209 -3.22 -15.60 -9.67
C PRO A 209 -3.85 -14.55 -10.59
N SER A 210 -5.05 -14.82 -11.06
CA SER A 210 -5.84 -13.79 -11.72
C SER A 210 -6.35 -12.77 -10.71
N LEU A 211 -6.60 -11.54 -11.15
CA LEU A 211 -7.06 -10.46 -10.28
C LEU A 211 -8.41 -10.80 -9.60
N GLU A 212 -9.27 -11.56 -10.30
CA GLU A 212 -10.59 -11.97 -9.80
C GLU A 212 -10.54 -12.84 -8.55
N LYS A 213 -9.41 -13.51 -8.27
CA LYS A 213 -9.21 -14.26 -7.01
C LYS A 213 -9.27 -13.39 -5.76
N PHE A 214 -9.07 -12.09 -5.91
CA PHE A 214 -9.07 -11.13 -4.80
C PHE A 214 -10.38 -10.34 -4.69
N SER A 215 -11.47 -10.82 -5.28
CA SER A 215 -12.78 -10.13 -5.28
C SER A 215 -13.42 -10.00 -3.89
N ASP A 216 -13.07 -10.86 -2.95
CA ASP A 216 -13.51 -10.86 -1.56
C ASP A 216 -12.80 -9.81 -0.68
N THR A 217 -11.74 -9.19 -1.17
CA THR A 217 -11.07 -8.08 -0.48
C THR A 217 -11.89 -6.79 -0.50
N HIS A 218 -12.91 -6.70 -1.35
CA HIS A 218 -13.83 -5.58 -1.38
C HIS A 218 -14.71 -5.56 -0.13
N VAL A 219 -14.37 -4.70 0.81
CA VAL A 219 -15.12 -4.51 2.05
C VAL A 219 -15.52 -3.04 2.15
N PRO A 220 -16.83 -2.73 2.07
CA PRO A 220 -17.29 -1.36 2.28
C PRO A 220 -16.94 -0.90 3.70
N LEU A 221 -16.01 0.02 3.85
CA LEU A 221 -15.69 0.63 5.13
C LEU A 221 -16.87 1.47 5.62
N HIS A 222 -17.05 1.57 6.94
CA HIS A 222 -18.07 2.41 7.54
C HIS A 222 -17.77 3.92 7.43
N ALA A 223 -16.56 4.29 7.11
CA ALA A 223 -16.18 5.68 6.84
C ALA A 223 -16.84 6.20 5.56
N VAL A 224 -17.05 7.50 5.47
CA VAL A 224 -17.59 8.18 4.29
C VAL A 224 -16.81 9.45 4.02
N CYS A 225 -16.79 9.90 2.76
CA CYS A 225 -16.25 11.20 2.41
C CYS A 225 -17.08 12.31 3.08
N VAL A 226 -16.43 13.17 3.86
CA VAL A 226 -17.12 14.20 4.65
C VAL A 226 -17.17 15.54 3.91
N ASN A 227 -16.15 15.86 3.14
CA ASN A 227 -15.93 17.18 2.58
C ASN A 227 -16.21 17.25 1.07
N GLY A 228 -16.92 16.28 0.49
CA GLY A 228 -17.17 16.22 -0.95
C GLY A 228 -15.91 15.94 -1.78
N ARG A 229 -14.91 15.28 -1.20
CA ARG A 229 -13.60 14.98 -1.83
C ARG A 229 -13.66 13.80 -2.81
N GLU A 230 -14.79 13.14 -2.97
CA GLU A 230 -14.98 12.01 -3.87
C GLU A 230 -14.65 12.32 -5.34
N HIS A 231 -14.54 13.58 -5.67
CA HIS A 231 -14.19 14.05 -7.04
C HIS A 231 -12.69 14.06 -7.32
N ILE A 232 -11.85 13.86 -6.30
CA ILE A 232 -10.38 13.94 -6.49
C ILE A 232 -9.82 12.73 -7.23
N TYR A 233 -10.45 11.55 -7.13
CA TYR A 233 -10.01 10.36 -7.83
C TYR A 233 -9.95 10.51 -9.34
N LEU A 234 -9.04 9.78 -9.94
CA LEU A 234 -8.92 9.62 -11.38
C LEU A 234 -9.10 8.15 -11.79
N ASN A 235 -9.54 7.93 -13.01
CA ASN A 235 -9.56 6.61 -13.64
C ASN A 235 -8.14 6.28 -14.10
N TYR A 236 -7.48 5.35 -13.43
CA TYR A 236 -6.08 5.03 -13.68
C TYR A 236 -5.86 4.33 -15.02
N SER A 237 -6.82 3.55 -15.52
CA SER A 237 -6.72 2.96 -16.86
C SER A 237 -6.64 4.03 -17.94
N VAL A 238 -7.50 5.06 -17.85
CA VAL A 238 -7.48 6.20 -18.78
C VAL A 238 -6.19 7.02 -18.64
N TRP A 239 -5.70 7.18 -17.41
CA TRP A 239 -4.40 7.81 -17.17
C TRP A 239 -3.25 7.06 -17.85
N LEU A 240 -3.21 5.73 -17.73
CA LEU A 240 -2.16 4.93 -18.37
C LEU A 240 -2.12 5.12 -19.88
N GLU A 241 -3.29 5.20 -20.51
CA GLU A 241 -3.42 5.35 -21.97
C GLU A 241 -3.12 6.76 -22.45
N THR A 242 -3.57 7.79 -21.72
CA THR A 242 -3.60 9.16 -22.23
C THR A 242 -2.59 10.10 -21.59
N LYS A 243 -2.16 9.80 -20.36
CA LYS A 243 -1.40 10.69 -19.47
C LYS A 243 -2.06 12.06 -19.27
N ASP A 244 -3.37 12.14 -19.49
CA ASP A 244 -4.18 13.35 -19.42
C ASP A 244 -5.03 13.31 -18.11
N LEU A 245 -4.72 14.22 -17.19
CA LEU A 245 -5.36 14.29 -15.88
C LEU A 245 -6.85 14.62 -15.99
N GLU A 246 -7.22 15.55 -16.85
CA GLU A 246 -8.61 15.99 -17.00
C GLU A 246 -9.49 14.91 -17.63
N LYS A 247 -8.96 14.20 -18.64
CA LYS A 247 -9.64 13.03 -19.21
C LYS A 247 -9.82 11.95 -18.15
N SER A 248 -8.79 11.65 -17.37
CA SER A 248 -8.81 10.61 -16.34
C SER A 248 -9.80 10.95 -15.22
N ARG A 249 -9.89 12.20 -14.78
CA ARG A 249 -10.90 12.68 -13.81
C ARG A 249 -12.31 12.62 -14.38
N SER A 250 -12.50 13.03 -15.64
CA SER A 250 -13.79 13.01 -16.31
C SER A 250 -14.31 11.59 -16.54
N ALA A 251 -13.42 10.63 -16.71
CA ALA A 251 -13.73 9.22 -16.93
C ALA A 251 -14.10 8.47 -15.63
N VAL A 252 -14.08 9.12 -14.47
CA VAL A 252 -14.55 8.50 -13.22
C VAL A 252 -16.07 8.35 -13.25
N PRO A 253 -16.61 7.13 -13.18
CA PRO A 253 -18.07 6.91 -13.23
C PRO A 253 -18.80 7.60 -12.08
N LYS A 254 -19.91 8.26 -12.35
CA LYS A 254 -20.71 8.98 -11.35
C LYS A 254 -21.18 8.09 -10.18
N GLN A 255 -21.40 6.81 -10.45
CA GLN A 255 -21.80 5.84 -9.42
C GLN A 255 -20.74 5.68 -8.33
N TRP A 256 -19.44 5.73 -8.69
CA TRP A 256 -18.35 5.60 -7.72
C TRP A 256 -18.20 6.85 -6.86
N LYS A 257 -18.38 8.05 -7.45
CA LYS A 257 -18.44 9.28 -6.69
C LYS A 257 -19.56 9.24 -5.65
N LYS A 258 -20.75 8.78 -6.04
CA LYS A 258 -21.87 8.61 -5.14
C LYS A 258 -21.62 7.54 -4.06
N HIS A 259 -20.94 6.45 -4.40
CA HIS A 259 -20.59 5.39 -3.45
C HIS A 259 -19.71 5.91 -2.29
N LEU A 260 -18.74 6.77 -2.58
CA LEU A 260 -17.87 7.37 -1.58
C LEU A 260 -18.56 8.41 -0.69
N THR A 261 -19.62 9.06 -1.18
CA THR A 261 -20.31 10.13 -0.46
C THR A 261 -21.08 9.62 0.76
N GLY A 262 -21.68 8.44 0.69
CA GLY A 262 -22.55 7.90 1.74
C GLY A 262 -23.85 8.68 1.97
N SER A 263 -24.70 8.20 2.87
CA SER A 263 -25.94 8.87 3.26
C SER A 263 -25.67 10.12 4.11
N LEU A 264 -26.64 11.03 4.18
CA LEU A 264 -26.55 12.22 5.05
C LEU A 264 -26.29 11.83 6.52
N PHE A 265 -26.96 10.79 7.01
CA PHE A 265 -26.76 10.30 8.38
C PHE A 265 -25.32 9.80 8.62
N GLN A 266 -24.77 9.03 7.70
CA GLN A 266 -23.38 8.55 7.78
C GLN A 266 -22.38 9.72 7.78
N ARG A 267 -22.60 10.73 6.92
CA ARG A 267 -21.75 11.93 6.87
C ARG A 267 -21.80 12.73 8.18
N LEU A 268 -23.00 12.91 8.78
CA LEU A 268 -23.14 13.59 10.06
C LEU A 268 -22.45 12.83 11.19
N ARG A 269 -22.63 11.50 11.26
CA ARG A 269 -21.97 10.64 12.23
C ARG A 269 -20.45 10.72 12.11
N ARG A 270 -19.92 10.74 10.89
CA ARG A 270 -18.50 10.90 10.65
C ARG A 270 -17.97 12.24 11.12
N LYS A 271 -18.66 13.36 10.79
CA LYS A 271 -18.28 14.70 11.29
C LYS A 271 -18.23 14.74 12.82
N GLN A 272 -19.20 14.13 13.48
CA GLN A 272 -19.20 14.02 14.93
C GLN A 272 -17.97 13.25 15.45
N LYS A 273 -17.64 12.10 14.86
CA LYS A 273 -16.47 11.30 15.24
C LYS A 273 -15.16 12.09 15.06
N MET A 274 -15.02 12.78 13.93
CA MET A 274 -13.83 13.63 13.68
C MET A 274 -13.72 14.78 14.69
N LEU A 275 -14.83 15.39 15.08
CA LEU A 275 -14.84 16.45 16.10
C LEU A 275 -14.41 15.88 17.46
N MET A 276 -14.95 14.74 17.86
CA MET A 276 -14.58 14.07 19.12
C MET A 276 -13.08 13.72 19.15
N HIS A 277 -12.56 13.19 18.04
CA HIS A 277 -11.12 12.91 17.91
C HIS A 277 -10.26 14.18 18.06
N LYS A 278 -10.64 15.28 17.38
CA LYS A 278 -9.94 16.57 17.51
C LYS A 278 -9.97 17.15 18.93
N LEU A 279 -11.02 16.83 19.70
CA LEU A 279 -11.20 17.27 21.08
C LEU A 279 -10.56 16.30 22.10
N GLY A 280 -9.88 15.24 21.65
CA GLY A 280 -9.24 14.25 22.52
C GLY A 280 -10.18 13.29 23.25
N PHE A 281 -11.46 13.18 22.81
CA PHE A 281 -12.46 12.31 23.43
C PHE A 281 -12.66 10.96 22.72
N ALA A 282 -11.88 10.64 21.70
CA ALA A 282 -11.96 9.37 20.98
C ALA A 282 -10.68 8.55 21.18
N GLN A 283 -10.82 7.36 21.70
CA GLN A 283 -9.90 6.24 21.56
C GLN A 283 -10.25 5.47 20.28
#